data_c088c8e08efe8b7ffcd92d525c892d15
#
_entry.id   c088c8e08efe8b7ffcd92d525c892d15
#
_cell.length_a   1.000
_cell.length_b   1.000
_cell.length_c   1.000
_cell.angle_alpha   90.00
_cell.angle_beta   90.00
_cell.angle_gamma   90.00
#
_symmetry.space_group_name_H-M   'P 1'
#
loop_
_entity.id
_entity.type
_entity.pdbx_description
1 polymer ?
#
loop_
_entity_poly.entity_id
_entity_poly.type
_entity_poly.pdbx_seq_one_letter_code
_entity_poly.pdbx_strand_id
1 'polypeptide(L)'
;MSPLRTDLALESIYTHENEGIMQSTEEAEGTLVTRISITTKEASRLVQKPMGNFVTLETKAFTDTLPEKLEQHTELLATELKKLLPKNTEKILVIGLGNRNITPDSLGPSVIERIMVTNHVMDYLNTENKADFQAVSAISPGVMGITGLETVEIVKGVVGRYQPSAVIAVDALCAGNPGRMFSTVQLTDTGINPGSGVGNRRDGLNKDSLGVPVIAIGIPTVVDSDSIVYSALSSFFEANDSLEEAQTMLRAMMKHTDKNCFVSPKDIDNMIARSARMVAGGINLALHRNIDLSYAENFVS
;
A
#
# COMPACT_ATOMS: atom_id res chain seq x y z
N MET A 1 7.59 -2.58 -22.57
CA MET A 1 7.58 -3.12 -21.18
C MET A 1 8.56 -2.32 -20.37
N SER A 2 8.14 -1.72 -19.28
CA SER A 2 9.07 -1.11 -18.33
C SER A 2 9.99 -2.22 -17.80
N PRO A 3 11.32 -2.07 -17.86
CA PRO A 3 12.25 -3.07 -17.34
C PRO A 3 12.26 -3.09 -15.81
N LEU A 4 11.60 -2.13 -15.16
CA LEU A 4 11.66 -1.90 -13.73
C LEU A 4 10.59 -2.68 -12.98
N ARG A 5 10.98 -3.23 -11.83
CA ARG A 5 10.06 -3.85 -10.90
C ARG A 5 9.33 -2.77 -10.11
N THR A 6 8.00 -2.79 -10.11
CA THR A 6 7.19 -1.86 -9.34
C THR A 6 5.84 -2.47 -8.95
N ASP A 7 5.44 -2.23 -7.72
CA ASP A 7 4.09 -2.52 -7.23
C ASP A 7 3.12 -1.35 -7.49
N LEU A 8 3.65 -0.16 -7.80
CA LEU A 8 2.83 1.04 -8.01
C LEU A 8 2.14 1.01 -9.38
N ALA A 9 0.82 1.17 -9.39
CA ALA A 9 0.03 1.26 -10.61
C ALA A 9 0.39 2.51 -11.43
N LEU A 10 0.63 3.63 -10.76
CA LEU A 10 1.00 4.89 -11.38
C LEU A 10 2.26 4.73 -12.28
N GLU A 11 3.27 3.98 -11.84
CA GLU A 11 4.49 3.75 -12.62
C GLU A 11 4.28 2.83 -13.82
N SER A 12 3.28 1.97 -13.79
CA SER A 12 2.94 1.08 -14.90
C SER A 12 2.13 1.78 -15.99
N ILE A 13 1.46 2.89 -15.68
CA ILE A 13 0.50 3.58 -16.56
C ILE A 13 1.14 4.74 -17.31
N TYR A 14 2.17 5.40 -16.79
CA TYR A 14 2.82 6.56 -17.45
C TYR A 14 3.27 6.32 -18.90
N THR A 15 3.41 5.08 -19.31
CA THR A 15 3.84 4.72 -20.68
C THR A 15 2.70 4.34 -21.61
N HIS A 16 1.44 4.36 -21.15
CA HIS A 16 0.32 3.81 -21.92
C HIS A 16 -0.97 4.66 -21.76
N GLU A 17 -1.22 5.54 -22.71
CA GLU A 17 -2.57 6.05 -22.94
C GLU A 17 -3.39 4.98 -23.64
N ASN A 18 -4.48 4.51 -23.04
CA ASN A 18 -5.34 3.48 -23.64
C ASN A 18 -6.82 3.68 -23.27
N GLU A 19 -7.71 3.32 -24.21
CA GLU A 19 -9.12 3.14 -23.91
C GLU A 19 -9.28 2.08 -22.80
N GLY A 20 -9.97 2.46 -21.72
CA GLY A 20 -10.15 1.60 -20.54
C GLY A 20 -9.24 1.94 -19.36
N ILE A 21 -8.43 3.00 -19.47
CA ILE A 21 -7.74 3.61 -18.32
C ILE A 21 -8.27 5.03 -18.17
N MET A 22 -8.87 5.32 -17.02
CA MET A 22 -9.26 6.67 -16.64
C MET A 22 -8.33 7.15 -15.55
N GLN A 23 -7.78 8.35 -15.74
CA GLN A 23 -6.90 8.98 -14.75
C GLN A 23 -7.38 10.38 -14.43
N SER A 24 -7.38 10.73 -13.17
CA SER A 24 -7.55 12.10 -12.69
C SER A 24 -6.50 12.42 -11.65
N THR A 25 -6.03 13.65 -11.66
CA THR A 25 -5.03 14.13 -10.70
C THR A 25 -5.51 15.46 -10.12
N GLU A 26 -5.42 15.59 -8.81
CA GLU A 26 -5.72 16.83 -8.09
C GLU A 26 -4.67 17.07 -7.01
N GLU A 27 -4.47 18.31 -6.61
CA GLU A 27 -3.63 18.67 -5.48
C GLU A 27 -4.52 18.98 -4.28
N ALA A 28 -4.30 18.27 -3.17
CA ALA A 28 -4.99 18.46 -1.92
C ALA A 28 -3.96 18.64 -0.79
N GLU A 29 -3.94 19.82 -0.16
CA GLU A 29 -3.08 20.13 0.98
C GLU A 29 -1.57 19.85 0.75
N GLY A 30 -1.08 20.14 -0.46
CA GLY A 30 0.30 19.88 -0.85
C GLY A 30 0.62 18.41 -1.15
N THR A 31 -0.41 17.57 -1.26
CA THR A 31 -0.33 16.18 -1.70
C THR A 31 -0.94 16.04 -3.08
N LEU A 32 -0.22 15.41 -4.00
CA LEU A 32 -0.75 15.06 -5.30
C LEU A 32 -1.55 13.76 -5.19
N VAL A 33 -2.85 13.84 -5.47
CA VAL A 33 -3.76 12.69 -5.44
C VAL A 33 -4.05 12.27 -6.87
N THR A 34 -3.54 11.12 -7.26
CA THR A 34 -3.81 10.54 -8.58
C THR A 34 -4.74 9.34 -8.42
N ARG A 35 -5.91 9.39 -9.08
CA ARG A 35 -6.87 8.29 -9.13
C ARG A 35 -6.86 7.68 -10.51
N ILE A 36 -6.75 6.35 -10.56
CA ILE A 36 -6.68 5.56 -11.77
C ILE A 36 -7.74 4.47 -11.69
N SER A 37 -8.57 4.35 -12.73
CA SER A 37 -9.53 3.25 -12.88
C SER A 37 -9.17 2.45 -14.12
N ILE A 38 -8.91 1.15 -13.96
CA ILE A 38 -8.67 0.20 -15.04
C ILE A 38 -9.96 -0.57 -15.27
N THR A 39 -10.61 -0.35 -16.41
CA THR A 39 -12.01 -0.79 -16.66
C THR A 39 -12.11 -1.93 -17.67
N THR A 40 -11.07 -2.20 -18.46
CA THR A 40 -11.07 -3.26 -19.48
C THR A 40 -9.99 -4.31 -19.25
N LYS A 41 -10.23 -5.53 -19.73
CA LYS A 41 -9.23 -6.62 -19.67
C LYS A 41 -8.00 -6.33 -20.52
N GLU A 42 -8.17 -5.62 -21.63
CA GLU A 42 -7.10 -5.20 -22.53
C GLU A 42 -6.16 -4.24 -21.82
N ALA A 43 -6.71 -3.19 -21.18
CA ALA A 43 -5.95 -2.25 -20.36
C ALA A 43 -5.23 -2.95 -19.21
N SER A 44 -5.93 -3.85 -18.50
CA SER A 44 -5.35 -4.64 -17.41
C SER A 44 -4.14 -5.48 -17.85
N ARG A 45 -4.21 -6.13 -19.02
CA ARG A 45 -3.09 -6.90 -19.58
C ARG A 45 -1.93 -6.01 -19.98
N LEU A 46 -2.22 -4.85 -20.57
CA LEU A 46 -1.22 -3.90 -21.05
C LEU A 46 -0.37 -3.36 -19.89
N VAL A 47 -1.02 -2.90 -18.81
CA VAL A 47 -0.34 -2.32 -17.64
C VAL A 47 0.04 -3.34 -16.59
N GLN A 48 -0.33 -4.62 -16.77
CA GLN A 48 -0.09 -5.73 -15.84
C GLN A 48 -0.61 -5.46 -14.41
N LYS A 49 -1.74 -4.75 -14.32
CA LYS A 49 -2.46 -4.50 -13.06
C LYS A 49 -3.90 -4.98 -13.20
N PRO A 50 -4.52 -5.49 -12.12
CA PRO A 50 -5.92 -5.92 -12.17
C PRO A 50 -6.88 -4.77 -12.50
N MET A 51 -8.06 -5.12 -13.02
CA MET A 51 -9.17 -4.17 -13.19
C MET A 51 -9.65 -3.71 -11.83
N GLY A 52 -9.89 -2.41 -11.66
CA GLY A 52 -10.33 -1.77 -10.43
C GLY A 52 -9.76 -0.38 -10.26
N ASN A 53 -9.83 0.14 -9.04
CA ASN A 53 -9.45 1.50 -8.71
C ASN A 53 -8.14 1.53 -7.93
N PHE A 54 -7.29 2.46 -8.30
CA PHE A 54 -6.03 2.76 -7.63
C PHE A 54 -6.01 4.24 -7.28
N VAL A 55 -5.66 4.55 -6.04
CA VAL A 55 -5.45 5.92 -5.57
C VAL A 55 -4.02 6.03 -5.10
N THR A 56 -3.28 6.99 -5.62
CA THR A 56 -1.91 7.26 -5.24
C THR A 56 -1.83 8.64 -4.61
N LEU A 57 -1.33 8.69 -3.37
CA LEU A 57 -1.03 9.93 -2.65
C LEU A 57 0.48 10.13 -2.71
N GLU A 58 0.95 11.19 -3.39
CA GLU A 58 2.38 11.54 -3.48
C GLU A 58 2.65 12.77 -2.62
N THR A 59 3.49 12.62 -1.60
CA THR A 59 3.78 13.65 -0.62
C THR A 59 5.21 13.58 -0.13
N LYS A 60 5.78 14.73 0.21
CA LYS A 60 7.08 14.82 0.89
C LYS A 60 6.98 14.67 2.41
N ALA A 61 5.78 14.51 2.96
CA ALA A 61 5.51 14.60 4.38
C ALA A 61 6.07 13.46 5.22
N PHE A 62 6.33 12.28 4.63
CA PHE A 62 6.97 11.19 5.39
C PHE A 62 8.40 11.53 5.80
N THR A 63 9.05 12.44 5.06
CA THR A 63 10.37 12.99 5.38
C THR A 63 10.27 14.30 6.16
N ASP A 64 9.09 14.94 6.18
CA ASP A 64 8.82 16.16 6.93
C ASP A 64 8.54 15.83 8.40
N THR A 65 9.16 16.55 9.30
CA THR A 65 9.07 16.30 10.75
C THR A 65 7.92 17.05 11.44
N LEU A 66 7.15 17.84 10.69
CA LEU A 66 6.06 18.65 11.23
C LEU A 66 4.82 17.79 11.56
N PRO A 67 4.37 17.73 12.82
CA PRO A 67 3.22 16.92 13.23
C PRO A 67 1.93 17.27 12.47
N GLU A 68 1.69 18.55 12.20
CA GLU A 68 0.50 19.05 11.48
C GLU A 68 0.37 18.46 10.07
N LYS A 69 1.49 18.30 9.35
CA LYS A 69 1.48 17.69 8.03
C LYS A 69 1.15 16.21 8.07
N LEU A 70 1.63 15.52 9.10
CA LEU A 70 1.31 14.11 9.30
C LEU A 70 -0.19 13.92 9.52
N GLU A 71 -0.83 14.81 10.31
CA GLU A 71 -2.26 14.78 10.58
C GLU A 71 -3.08 15.02 9.30
N GLN A 72 -2.76 16.06 8.52
CA GLN A 72 -3.41 16.34 7.23
C GLN A 72 -3.36 15.15 6.27
N HIS A 73 -2.21 14.49 6.17
CA HIS A 73 -2.07 13.31 5.30
C HIS A 73 -2.81 12.09 5.84
N THR A 74 -2.91 11.96 7.16
CA THR A 74 -3.70 10.92 7.82
C THR A 74 -5.19 11.08 7.50
N GLU A 75 -5.71 12.29 7.57
CA GLU A 75 -7.10 12.63 7.24
C GLU A 75 -7.41 12.44 5.74
N LEU A 76 -6.46 12.83 4.87
CA LEU A 76 -6.58 12.61 3.43
C LEU A 76 -6.62 11.11 3.10
N LEU A 77 -5.74 10.31 3.71
CA LEU A 77 -5.75 8.85 3.56
C LEU A 77 -7.08 8.27 4.04
N ALA A 78 -7.58 8.70 5.19
CA ALA A 78 -8.88 8.26 5.71
C ALA A 78 -10.03 8.58 4.74
N THR A 79 -9.99 9.77 4.14
CA THR A 79 -11.00 10.21 3.16
C THR A 79 -10.98 9.33 1.89
N GLU A 80 -9.81 9.06 1.34
CA GLU A 80 -9.69 8.20 0.15
C GLU A 80 -10.02 6.73 0.47
N LEU A 81 -9.62 6.23 1.64
CA LEU A 81 -9.97 4.89 2.10
C LEU A 81 -11.50 4.70 2.23
N LYS A 82 -12.19 5.70 2.81
CA LYS A 82 -13.67 5.68 2.91
C LYS A 82 -14.36 5.54 1.55
N LYS A 83 -13.80 6.13 0.49
CA LYS A 83 -14.36 6.04 -0.87
C LYS A 83 -14.23 4.64 -1.47
N LEU A 84 -13.19 3.88 -1.09
CA LEU A 84 -12.92 2.52 -1.57
C LEU A 84 -13.65 1.45 -0.74
N LEU A 85 -13.99 1.74 0.51
CA LEU A 85 -14.69 0.80 1.38
C LEU A 85 -16.10 0.50 0.85
N PRO A 86 -16.55 -0.75 0.92
CA PRO A 86 -17.95 -1.10 0.61
C PRO A 86 -18.92 -0.38 1.54
N LYS A 87 -20.08 -0.02 1.02
CA LYS A 87 -21.16 0.53 1.84
C LYS A 87 -21.72 -0.58 2.78
N ASN A 88 -22.10 -0.17 4.00
CA ASN A 88 -22.71 -1.07 5.00
C ASN A 88 -21.82 -2.24 5.46
N THR A 89 -20.56 -1.94 5.78
CA THR A 89 -19.66 -2.89 6.43
C THR A 89 -20.02 -3.06 7.90
N GLU A 90 -20.17 -4.30 8.37
CA GLU A 90 -20.42 -4.61 9.79
C GLU A 90 -19.13 -4.96 10.54
N LYS A 91 -18.29 -5.80 9.95
CA LYS A 91 -17.05 -6.27 10.52
C LYS A 91 -15.90 -6.06 9.55
N ILE A 92 -14.81 -5.52 10.02
CA ILE A 92 -13.58 -5.32 9.24
C ILE A 92 -12.45 -6.14 9.83
N LEU A 93 -11.71 -6.82 8.97
CA LEU A 93 -10.45 -7.46 9.32
C LEU A 93 -9.29 -6.66 8.71
N VAL A 94 -8.41 -6.13 9.57
CA VAL A 94 -7.18 -5.47 9.14
C VAL A 94 -6.03 -6.47 9.19
N ILE A 95 -5.24 -6.55 8.11
CA ILE A 95 -4.14 -7.50 7.96
C ILE A 95 -2.86 -6.74 7.69
N GLY A 96 -1.87 -6.90 8.55
CA GLY A 96 -0.51 -6.38 8.33
C GLY A 96 0.38 -7.46 7.74
N LEU A 97 0.71 -7.33 6.46
CA LEU A 97 1.58 -8.24 5.74
C LEU A 97 3.06 -7.90 5.99
N GLY A 98 3.91 -8.89 5.80
CA GLY A 98 5.36 -8.73 5.89
C GLY A 98 5.98 -9.39 7.13
N ASN A 99 7.27 -9.15 7.29
CA ASN A 99 8.11 -9.73 8.33
C ASN A 99 8.55 -8.66 9.33
N ARG A 100 8.09 -8.74 10.57
CA ARG A 100 8.46 -7.81 11.67
C ARG A 100 9.97 -7.71 11.90
N ASN A 101 10.71 -8.77 11.63
CA ASN A 101 12.15 -8.85 11.90
C ASN A 101 13.01 -8.30 10.75
N ILE A 102 12.39 -7.85 9.66
CA ILE A 102 13.07 -7.24 8.50
C ILE A 102 12.50 -5.84 8.33
N THR A 103 13.26 -4.81 8.75
CA THR A 103 12.76 -3.43 8.78
C THR A 103 12.05 -2.99 7.50
N PRO A 104 12.60 -3.18 6.28
CA PRO A 104 11.90 -2.80 5.05
C PRO A 104 10.53 -3.49 4.85
N ASP A 105 10.32 -4.65 5.46
CA ASP A 105 9.14 -5.49 5.33
C ASP A 105 8.23 -5.44 6.58
N SER A 106 8.52 -4.53 7.52
CA SER A 106 7.83 -4.45 8.82
C SER A 106 6.66 -3.46 8.85
N LEU A 107 6.33 -2.79 7.75
CA LEU A 107 5.27 -1.76 7.71
C LEU A 107 3.92 -2.33 8.17
N GLY A 108 3.45 -3.43 7.56
CA GLY A 108 2.17 -4.04 7.92
C GLY A 108 2.10 -4.44 9.40
N PRO A 109 3.05 -5.23 9.94
CA PRO A 109 3.11 -5.53 11.37
C PRO A 109 3.10 -4.28 12.27
N SER A 110 3.83 -3.22 11.90
CA SER A 110 3.90 -1.97 12.68
C SER A 110 2.59 -1.18 12.65
N VAL A 111 1.83 -1.28 11.57
CA VAL A 111 0.47 -0.70 11.47
C VAL A 111 -0.49 -1.43 12.40
N ILE A 112 -0.48 -2.77 12.42
CA ILE A 112 -1.38 -3.58 13.25
C ILE A 112 -1.24 -3.22 14.73
N GLU A 113 -0.05 -2.91 15.22
CA GLU A 113 0.18 -2.48 16.61
C GLU A 113 -0.54 -1.19 16.99
N ARG A 114 -1.01 -0.42 15.99
CA ARG A 114 -1.65 0.91 16.16
C ARG A 114 -3.11 0.94 15.71
N ILE A 115 -3.69 -0.22 15.37
CA ILE A 115 -5.11 -0.31 14.99
C ILE A 115 -5.98 -0.36 16.25
N MET A 116 -7.03 0.45 16.28
CA MET A 116 -8.09 0.37 17.27
C MET A 116 -8.90 -0.91 17.07
N VAL A 117 -8.58 -1.96 17.82
CA VAL A 117 -9.29 -3.24 17.77
C VAL A 117 -10.50 -3.16 18.70
N THR A 118 -11.68 -3.18 18.13
CA THR A 118 -12.95 -2.91 18.81
C THR A 118 -13.91 -4.12 18.84
N ASN A 119 -13.70 -5.10 17.95
CA ASN A 119 -14.64 -6.21 17.80
C ASN A 119 -14.98 -6.93 19.14
N HIS A 120 -13.98 -7.11 20.00
CA HIS A 120 -14.16 -7.81 21.29
C HIS A 120 -14.93 -7.00 22.33
N VAL A 121 -15.05 -5.69 22.18
CA VAL A 121 -15.79 -4.80 23.10
C VAL A 121 -17.16 -4.40 22.58
N MET A 122 -17.49 -4.70 21.32
CA MET A 122 -18.74 -4.27 20.71
C MET A 122 -20.01 -4.70 21.47
N ASP A 123 -19.98 -5.86 22.12
CA ASP A 123 -21.13 -6.36 22.87
C ASP A 123 -21.31 -5.68 24.25
N TYR A 124 -20.27 -5.00 24.72
CA TYR A 124 -20.26 -4.27 26.00
C TYR A 124 -20.57 -2.78 25.82
N LEU A 125 -20.53 -2.25 24.59
CA LEU A 125 -20.84 -0.86 24.32
C LEU A 125 -22.36 -0.64 24.39
N ASN A 126 -22.77 0.49 25.00
CA ASN A 126 -24.16 0.96 24.94
C ASN A 126 -24.53 1.37 23.51
N THR A 127 -25.83 1.51 23.25
CA THR A 127 -26.34 1.77 21.88
C THR A 127 -25.81 3.08 21.29
N GLU A 128 -25.62 4.11 22.11
CA GLU A 128 -25.11 5.42 21.66
C GLU A 128 -23.64 5.31 21.24
N ASN A 129 -22.79 4.73 22.07
CA ASN A 129 -21.36 4.58 21.77
C ASN A 129 -21.12 3.54 20.65
N LYS A 130 -21.98 2.53 20.52
CA LYS A 130 -21.86 1.50 19.47
C LYS A 130 -21.98 2.09 18.05
N ALA A 131 -22.71 3.19 17.89
CA ALA A 131 -22.89 3.86 16.59
C ALA A 131 -21.60 4.53 16.07
N ASP A 132 -20.68 4.87 16.97
CA ASP A 132 -19.43 5.54 16.62
C ASP A 132 -18.30 4.54 16.27
N PHE A 133 -18.44 3.28 16.63
CA PHE A 133 -17.40 2.28 16.43
C PHE A 133 -17.79 1.22 15.40
N GLN A 134 -16.88 0.96 14.48
CA GLN A 134 -16.90 -0.20 13.59
C GLN A 134 -16.35 -1.42 14.34
N ALA A 135 -16.89 -2.61 14.13
CA ALA A 135 -16.29 -3.84 14.65
C ALA A 135 -15.02 -4.18 13.88
N VAL A 136 -13.86 -3.97 14.49
CA VAL A 136 -12.53 -4.15 13.89
C VAL A 136 -11.76 -5.23 14.60
N SER A 137 -11.22 -6.19 13.84
CA SER A 137 -10.19 -7.13 14.26
C SER A 137 -8.94 -6.94 13.44
N ALA A 138 -7.76 -7.23 14.01
CA ALA A 138 -6.49 -7.05 13.35
C ALA A 138 -5.57 -8.26 13.56
N ILE A 139 -4.82 -8.63 12.51
CA ILE A 139 -3.83 -9.71 12.57
C ILE A 139 -2.57 -9.37 11.77
N SER A 140 -1.42 -9.86 12.22
CA SER A 140 -0.19 -9.93 11.45
C SER A 140 0.17 -11.41 11.28
N PRO A 141 -0.14 -12.03 10.12
CA PRO A 141 0.02 -13.48 9.92
C PRO A 141 1.48 -13.92 9.82
N GLY A 142 2.39 -12.96 9.58
CA GLY A 142 3.80 -13.25 9.30
C GLY A 142 4.02 -13.75 7.87
N VAL A 143 5.22 -14.26 7.63
CA VAL A 143 5.66 -14.77 6.32
C VAL A 143 5.90 -16.27 6.36
N MET A 144 5.80 -16.93 5.20
CA MET A 144 5.98 -18.39 5.07
C MET A 144 7.29 -18.90 5.67
N GLY A 145 8.38 -18.13 5.57
CA GLY A 145 9.67 -18.50 6.17
C GLY A 145 9.68 -18.59 7.69
N ILE A 146 8.68 -18.00 8.38
CA ILE A 146 8.51 -18.05 9.83
C ILE A 146 7.43 -19.07 10.21
N THR A 147 6.31 -19.08 9.49
CA THR A 147 5.11 -19.85 9.86
C THR A 147 5.07 -21.24 9.24
N GLY A 148 5.78 -21.47 8.13
CA GLY A 148 5.67 -22.68 7.31
C GLY A 148 4.39 -22.78 6.48
N LEU A 149 3.53 -21.75 6.52
CA LEU A 149 2.26 -21.68 5.80
C LEU A 149 2.27 -20.47 4.86
N GLU A 150 1.58 -20.59 3.74
CA GLU A 150 1.31 -19.44 2.88
C GLU A 150 0.39 -18.43 3.60
N THR A 151 0.71 -17.15 3.49
CA THR A 151 -0.06 -16.07 4.14
C THR A 151 -1.54 -16.11 3.76
N VAL A 152 -1.84 -16.43 2.50
CA VAL A 152 -3.23 -16.53 2.00
C VAL A 152 -4.00 -17.68 2.68
N GLU A 153 -3.35 -18.79 3.03
CA GLU A 153 -4.00 -19.92 3.72
C GLU A 153 -4.39 -19.54 5.14
N ILE A 154 -3.48 -18.87 5.88
CA ILE A 154 -3.77 -18.36 7.24
C ILE A 154 -4.95 -17.38 7.17
N VAL A 155 -4.90 -16.44 6.23
CA VAL A 155 -5.96 -15.42 6.07
C VAL A 155 -7.29 -16.05 5.68
N LYS A 156 -7.32 -17.02 4.75
CA LYS A 156 -8.53 -17.78 4.39
C LYS A 156 -9.16 -18.47 5.60
N GLY A 157 -8.34 -19.07 6.45
CA GLY A 157 -8.80 -19.69 7.69
C GLY A 157 -9.48 -18.68 8.63
N VAL A 158 -8.87 -17.52 8.82
CA VAL A 158 -9.43 -16.44 9.65
C VAL A 158 -10.70 -15.86 9.02
N VAL A 159 -10.69 -15.53 7.73
CA VAL A 159 -11.86 -14.98 7.01
C VAL A 159 -13.03 -15.96 7.05
N GLY A 160 -12.78 -17.24 6.81
CA GLY A 160 -13.80 -18.29 6.85
C GLY A 160 -14.49 -18.41 8.22
N ARG A 161 -13.76 -18.22 9.33
CA ARG A 161 -14.31 -18.29 10.67
C ARG A 161 -14.89 -16.96 11.16
N TYR A 162 -14.19 -15.85 10.91
CA TYR A 162 -14.57 -14.52 11.41
C TYR A 162 -15.69 -13.89 10.57
N GLN A 163 -15.74 -14.19 9.28
CA GLN A 163 -16.72 -13.70 8.29
C GLN A 163 -16.77 -12.16 8.26
N PRO A 164 -15.66 -11.47 7.97
CA PRO A 164 -15.67 -10.02 7.85
C PRO A 164 -16.46 -9.58 6.61
N SER A 165 -17.04 -8.37 6.65
CA SER A 165 -17.69 -7.75 5.49
C SER A 165 -16.67 -7.25 4.46
N ALA A 166 -15.47 -6.91 4.90
CA ALA A 166 -14.32 -6.54 4.07
C ALA A 166 -13.00 -6.74 4.81
N VAL A 167 -11.92 -6.80 4.04
CA VAL A 167 -10.54 -6.87 4.52
C VAL A 167 -9.80 -5.61 4.12
N ILE A 168 -8.97 -5.07 5.01
CA ILE A 168 -7.97 -4.05 4.70
C ILE A 168 -6.60 -4.71 4.87
N ALA A 169 -5.82 -4.81 3.79
CA ALA A 169 -4.48 -5.38 3.81
C ALA A 169 -3.44 -4.27 3.70
N VAL A 170 -2.44 -4.25 4.58
CA VAL A 170 -1.34 -3.29 4.56
C VAL A 170 -0.04 -4.02 4.28
N ASP A 171 0.75 -3.51 3.33
CA ASP A 171 2.03 -4.12 2.93
C ASP A 171 3.10 -3.08 2.58
N ALA A 172 4.34 -3.50 2.66
CA ALA A 172 5.49 -2.78 2.13
C ALA A 172 5.63 -3.07 0.63
N LEU A 173 5.79 -2.02 -0.18
CA LEU A 173 5.87 -2.13 -1.63
C LEU A 173 7.30 -1.90 -2.14
N CYS A 174 7.53 -2.29 -3.39
CA CYS A 174 8.71 -1.94 -4.16
C CYS A 174 8.36 -0.83 -5.16
N ALA A 175 9.16 0.25 -5.18
CA ALA A 175 9.05 1.31 -6.19
C ALA A 175 9.98 1.03 -7.39
N GLY A 176 9.56 1.46 -8.56
CA GLY A 176 10.42 1.55 -9.73
C GLY A 176 11.28 2.83 -9.75
N ASN A 177 10.78 3.91 -9.12
CA ASN A 177 11.52 5.17 -8.98
C ASN A 177 11.98 5.35 -7.51
N PRO A 178 13.30 5.51 -7.25
CA PRO A 178 13.83 5.74 -5.90
C PRO A 178 13.21 6.93 -5.17
N GLY A 179 12.83 7.99 -5.88
CA GLY A 179 12.18 9.18 -5.31
C GLY A 179 10.81 8.93 -4.71
N ARG A 180 10.20 7.76 -4.96
CA ARG A 180 8.89 7.38 -4.44
C ARG A 180 8.95 6.59 -3.13
N MET A 181 10.13 6.14 -2.71
CA MET A 181 10.27 5.51 -1.40
C MET A 181 9.83 6.47 -0.30
N PHE A 182 8.91 6.01 0.56
CA PHE A 182 8.36 6.78 1.68
C PHE A 182 7.79 8.17 1.30
N SER A 183 7.49 8.40 0.01
CA SER A 183 6.83 9.62 -0.46
C SER A 183 5.52 9.31 -1.19
N THR A 184 5.13 8.05 -1.24
CA THR A 184 3.97 7.58 -1.99
C THR A 184 3.17 6.59 -1.14
N VAL A 185 1.86 6.75 -1.10
CA VAL A 185 0.91 5.75 -0.57
C VAL A 185 0.00 5.33 -1.70
N GLN A 186 -0.14 4.03 -1.91
CA GLN A 186 -1.11 3.49 -2.86
C GLN A 186 -2.24 2.78 -2.12
N LEU A 187 -3.48 3.13 -2.46
CA LEU A 187 -4.69 2.42 -2.06
C LEU A 187 -5.31 1.76 -3.29
N THR A 188 -5.91 0.60 -3.14
CA THR A 188 -6.64 -0.07 -4.24
C THR A 188 -7.72 -0.99 -3.71
N ASP A 189 -8.80 -1.16 -4.48
CA ASP A 189 -9.88 -2.13 -4.24
C ASP A 189 -9.65 -3.49 -4.91
N THR A 190 -8.50 -3.69 -5.52
CA THR A 190 -8.17 -4.93 -6.25
C THR A 190 -7.50 -5.99 -5.39
N GLY A 191 -7.19 -5.67 -4.13
CA GLY A 191 -6.38 -6.53 -3.26
C GLY A 191 -4.88 -6.39 -3.52
N ILE A 192 -4.10 -7.34 -3.01
CA ILE A 192 -2.64 -7.31 -3.06
C ILE A 192 -2.06 -8.70 -3.28
N ASN A 193 -0.94 -8.75 -3.99
CA ASN A 193 -0.13 -9.96 -4.16
C ASN A 193 1.14 -9.85 -3.31
N PRO A 194 1.19 -10.46 -2.12
CA PRO A 194 2.32 -10.31 -1.22
C PRO A 194 3.64 -10.71 -1.86
N GLY A 195 4.66 -9.84 -1.79
CA GLY A 195 5.99 -10.11 -2.34
C GLY A 195 6.10 -10.08 -3.86
N SER A 196 5.12 -9.57 -4.59
CA SER A 196 5.16 -9.45 -6.06
C SER A 196 6.30 -8.55 -6.53
N GLY A 197 6.54 -7.45 -5.85
CA GLY A 197 7.61 -6.49 -6.16
C GLY A 197 9.02 -7.06 -5.97
N VAL A 198 9.17 -8.11 -5.14
CA VAL A 198 10.45 -8.79 -4.92
C VAL A 198 10.55 -10.13 -5.69
N GLY A 199 9.66 -10.37 -6.66
CA GLY A 199 9.71 -11.51 -7.57
C GLY A 199 9.07 -12.80 -7.05
N ASN A 200 8.47 -12.79 -5.87
CA ASN A 200 7.72 -13.92 -5.33
C ASN A 200 6.27 -13.89 -5.86
N ARG A 201 5.94 -14.76 -6.81
CA ARG A 201 4.55 -14.96 -7.24
C ARG A 201 3.85 -15.88 -6.25
N ARG A 202 3.02 -15.29 -5.39
CA ARG A 202 2.17 -16.00 -4.44
C ARG A 202 0.71 -15.71 -4.75
N ASP A 203 -0.17 -16.54 -4.21
CA ASP A 203 -1.61 -16.29 -4.31
C ASP A 203 -1.95 -14.94 -3.66
N GLY A 204 -2.69 -14.11 -4.39
CA GLY A 204 -3.08 -12.77 -3.93
C GLY A 204 -4.17 -12.82 -2.86
N LEU A 205 -4.16 -11.83 -1.99
CA LEU A 205 -5.28 -11.50 -1.13
C LEU A 205 -6.22 -10.55 -1.90
N ASN A 206 -7.27 -11.08 -2.48
CA ASN A 206 -8.25 -10.35 -3.27
C ASN A 206 -9.64 -10.95 -3.09
N LYS A 207 -10.66 -10.35 -3.72
CA LYS A 207 -12.05 -10.81 -3.61
C LYS A 207 -12.24 -12.25 -4.10
N ASP A 208 -11.52 -12.65 -5.13
CA ASP A 208 -11.67 -14.01 -5.71
C ASP A 208 -11.09 -15.07 -4.77
N SER A 209 -9.96 -14.77 -4.10
CA SER A 209 -9.30 -15.70 -3.18
C SER A 209 -9.96 -15.78 -1.80
N LEU A 210 -10.54 -14.67 -1.30
CA LEU A 210 -11.10 -14.58 0.06
C LEU A 210 -12.63 -14.59 0.11
N GLY A 211 -13.32 -14.38 -1.02
CA GLY A 211 -14.78 -14.30 -1.09
C GLY A 211 -15.37 -12.99 -0.55
N VAL A 212 -14.55 -12.07 -0.07
CA VAL A 212 -14.94 -10.76 0.46
C VAL A 212 -14.10 -9.64 -0.18
N PRO A 213 -14.61 -8.40 -0.28
CA PRO A 213 -13.85 -7.27 -0.77
C PRO A 213 -12.53 -7.08 -0.01
N VAL A 214 -11.45 -6.79 -0.73
CA VAL A 214 -10.13 -6.53 -0.16
C VAL A 214 -9.64 -5.18 -0.65
N ILE A 215 -9.41 -4.26 0.28
CA ILE A 215 -8.76 -2.99 0.03
C ILE A 215 -7.29 -3.14 0.46
N ALA A 216 -6.36 -2.80 -0.42
CA ALA A 216 -4.96 -2.81 -0.08
C ALA A 216 -4.42 -1.38 0.10
N ILE A 217 -3.53 -1.21 1.07
CA ILE A 217 -2.78 0.01 1.33
C ILE A 217 -1.31 -0.36 1.34
N GLY A 218 -0.49 0.35 0.57
CA GLY A 218 0.93 0.07 0.52
C GLY A 218 1.79 1.32 0.40
N ILE A 219 2.98 1.23 0.98
CA ILE A 219 4.01 2.28 0.91
C ILE A 219 5.30 1.65 0.38
N PRO A 220 5.94 2.23 -0.64
CA PRO A 220 7.24 1.76 -1.10
C PRO A 220 8.31 1.99 -0.04
N THR A 221 8.92 0.92 0.42
CA THR A 221 9.99 0.92 1.42
C THR A 221 11.34 0.56 0.82
N VAL A 222 11.32 -0.04 -0.36
CA VAL A 222 12.50 -0.50 -1.09
C VAL A 222 12.41 -0.15 -2.57
N VAL A 223 13.56 -0.15 -3.20
CA VAL A 223 13.74 -0.07 -4.65
C VAL A 223 14.73 -1.15 -5.09
N ASP A 224 14.51 -1.75 -6.26
CA ASP A 224 15.46 -2.66 -6.87
C ASP A 224 16.74 -1.89 -7.28
N SER A 225 17.92 -2.48 -7.09
CA SER A 225 19.20 -1.86 -7.48
C SER A 225 19.23 -1.46 -8.95
N ASP A 226 18.62 -2.25 -9.84
CA ASP A 226 18.54 -1.94 -11.26
C ASP A 226 17.73 -0.66 -11.51
N SER A 227 16.72 -0.39 -10.68
CA SER A 227 15.90 0.82 -10.75
C SER A 227 16.71 2.07 -10.41
N ILE A 228 17.66 1.97 -9.47
CA ILE A 228 18.55 3.09 -9.12
C ILE A 228 19.47 3.41 -10.30
N VAL A 229 20.09 2.40 -10.89
CA VAL A 229 20.97 2.55 -12.06
C VAL A 229 20.19 3.14 -13.23
N TYR A 230 18.97 2.61 -13.47
CA TYR A 230 18.08 3.12 -14.52
C TYR A 230 17.73 4.60 -14.31
N SER A 231 17.33 4.96 -13.10
CA SER A 231 16.94 6.35 -12.77
C SER A 231 18.11 7.33 -12.96
N ALA A 232 19.30 6.94 -12.49
CA ALA A 232 20.51 7.78 -12.61
C ALA A 232 20.91 7.98 -14.07
N LEU A 233 20.90 6.91 -14.89
CA LEU A 233 21.25 6.98 -16.29
C LEU A 233 20.19 7.70 -17.12
N SER A 234 18.90 7.47 -16.85
CA SER A 234 17.82 8.20 -17.54
C SER A 234 17.93 9.70 -17.34
N SER A 235 18.17 10.15 -16.10
CA SER A 235 18.35 11.57 -15.79
C SER A 235 19.58 12.17 -16.52
N PHE A 236 20.68 11.40 -16.63
CA PHE A 236 21.88 11.84 -17.35
C PHE A 236 21.62 11.97 -18.87
N PHE A 237 20.92 11.02 -19.46
CA PHE A 237 20.66 11.02 -20.90
C PHE A 237 19.54 11.99 -21.30
N GLU A 238 18.55 12.23 -20.46
CA GLU A 238 17.56 13.29 -20.67
C GLU A 238 18.23 14.67 -20.73
N ALA A 239 19.23 14.89 -19.87
CA ALA A 239 20.01 16.12 -19.88
C ALA A 239 20.92 16.28 -21.13
N ASN A 240 21.16 15.22 -21.89
CA ASN A 240 22.06 15.19 -23.04
C ASN A 240 21.40 14.81 -24.39
N ASP A 241 20.06 14.80 -24.48
CA ASP A 241 19.26 14.50 -25.68
C ASP A 241 19.57 13.15 -26.38
N SER A 242 20.01 12.10 -25.61
CA SER A 242 20.44 10.81 -26.16
C SER A 242 19.65 9.60 -25.60
N LEU A 243 18.34 9.73 -25.50
CA LEU A 243 17.44 8.74 -24.89
C LEU A 243 17.46 7.34 -25.53
N GLU A 244 17.63 7.22 -26.86
CA GLU A 244 17.65 5.90 -27.52
C GLU A 244 18.91 5.09 -27.21
N GLU A 245 20.07 5.76 -27.17
CA GLU A 245 21.35 5.13 -26.77
C GLU A 245 21.31 4.67 -25.31
N ALA A 246 20.69 5.49 -24.44
CA ALA A 246 20.46 5.16 -23.05
C ALA A 246 19.67 3.88 -22.85
N GLN A 247 18.54 3.75 -23.52
CA GLN A 247 17.67 2.59 -23.41
C GLN A 247 18.36 1.29 -23.87
N THR A 248 19.18 1.39 -24.91
CA THR A 248 19.93 0.25 -25.44
C THR A 248 21.04 -0.18 -24.48
N MET A 249 21.78 0.79 -23.94
CA MET A 249 22.85 0.53 -22.97
C MET A 249 22.31 -0.02 -21.65
N LEU A 250 21.20 0.56 -21.14
CA LEU A 250 20.51 0.08 -19.96
C LEU A 250 20.03 -1.36 -20.10
N ARG A 251 19.40 -1.72 -21.21
CA ARG A 251 18.97 -3.10 -21.47
C ARG A 251 20.14 -4.11 -21.52
N ALA A 252 21.29 -3.67 -22.01
CA ALA A 252 22.49 -4.48 -22.03
C ALA A 252 23.08 -4.66 -20.62
N MET A 253 23.15 -3.60 -19.80
CA MET A 253 23.66 -3.64 -18.43
C MET A 253 22.77 -4.47 -17.50
N MET A 254 21.45 -4.36 -17.61
CA MET A 254 20.47 -5.12 -16.79
C MET A 254 20.51 -6.63 -17.01
N LYS A 255 21.15 -7.12 -18.08
CA LYS A 255 21.37 -8.57 -18.27
C LYS A 255 22.47 -9.13 -17.37
N HIS A 256 23.28 -8.29 -16.78
CA HIS A 256 24.48 -8.66 -16.03
C HIS A 256 24.46 -8.28 -14.55
N THR A 257 23.37 -7.65 -14.07
CA THR A 257 23.22 -7.29 -12.65
C THR A 257 22.65 -8.45 -11.83
N ASP A 258 23.07 -8.53 -10.58
CA ASP A 258 22.55 -9.52 -9.62
C ASP A 258 21.14 -9.11 -9.19
N LYS A 259 20.12 -9.86 -9.64
CA LYS A 259 18.70 -9.48 -9.65
C LYS A 259 18.00 -9.49 -8.28
N ASN A 260 18.72 -9.59 -7.18
CA ASN A 260 18.15 -9.76 -5.85
C ASN A 260 18.66 -8.73 -4.81
N CYS A 261 19.15 -7.58 -5.25
CA CYS A 261 19.57 -6.52 -4.35
C CYS A 261 18.47 -5.45 -4.27
N PHE A 262 17.97 -5.22 -3.07
CA PHE A 262 17.02 -4.15 -2.77
C PHE A 262 17.68 -3.11 -1.86
N VAL A 263 17.40 -1.86 -2.12
CA VAL A 263 17.96 -0.72 -1.39
C VAL A 263 16.84 0.00 -0.66
N SER A 264 17.11 0.39 0.56
CA SER A 264 16.23 1.21 1.41
C SER A 264 16.97 2.43 1.96
N PRO A 265 16.26 3.48 2.38
CA PRO A 265 16.87 4.65 3.00
C PRO A 265 17.62 4.31 4.31
N LYS A 266 18.65 5.09 4.64
CA LYS A 266 19.44 4.91 5.88
C LYS A 266 18.59 5.06 7.14
N ASP A 267 17.59 5.97 7.14
CA ASP A 267 16.70 6.26 8.29
C ASP A 267 15.41 5.46 8.25
N ILE A 268 15.45 4.25 7.69
CA ILE A 268 14.27 3.44 7.42
C ILE A 268 13.43 3.13 8.67
N ASP A 269 14.05 2.95 9.84
CA ASP A 269 13.33 2.63 11.08
C ASP A 269 12.36 3.76 11.48
N ASN A 270 12.81 5.01 11.43
CA ASN A 270 11.98 6.17 11.69
C ASN A 270 10.92 6.38 10.59
N MET A 271 11.27 6.11 9.34
CA MET A 271 10.33 6.22 8.22
C MET A 271 9.21 5.17 8.34
N ILE A 272 9.52 3.92 8.71
CA ILE A 272 8.52 2.88 8.98
C ILE A 272 7.62 3.30 10.15
N ALA A 273 8.19 3.78 11.25
CA ALA A 273 7.41 4.18 12.43
C ALA A 273 6.40 5.30 12.10
N ARG A 274 6.83 6.33 11.36
CA ARG A 274 5.98 7.45 10.91
C ARG A 274 4.91 6.97 9.92
N SER A 275 5.30 6.18 8.93
CA SER A 275 4.39 5.61 7.95
C SER A 275 3.33 4.73 8.60
N ALA A 276 3.72 3.90 9.56
CA ALA A 276 2.81 3.05 10.31
C ALA A 276 1.81 3.87 11.15
N ARG A 277 2.27 4.95 11.80
CA ARG A 277 1.41 5.87 12.54
C ARG A 277 0.37 6.52 11.63
N MET A 278 0.79 7.02 10.46
CA MET A 278 -0.11 7.66 9.50
C MET A 278 -1.13 6.67 8.92
N VAL A 279 -0.68 5.48 8.48
CA VAL A 279 -1.58 4.48 7.89
C VAL A 279 -2.58 3.96 8.93
N ALA A 280 -2.13 3.66 10.14
CA ALA A 280 -3.02 3.22 11.21
C ALA A 280 -4.01 4.32 11.61
N GLY A 281 -3.55 5.56 11.78
CA GLY A 281 -4.42 6.70 12.03
C GLY A 281 -5.48 6.87 10.93
N GLY A 282 -5.06 6.82 9.66
CA GLY A 282 -5.98 6.90 8.52
C GLY A 282 -7.01 5.77 8.50
N ILE A 283 -6.61 4.54 8.81
CA ILE A 283 -7.54 3.39 8.94
C ILE A 283 -8.51 3.63 10.11
N ASN A 284 -8.00 4.01 11.28
CA ASN A 284 -8.84 4.27 12.46
C ASN A 284 -9.87 5.38 12.19
N LEU A 285 -9.45 6.52 11.62
CA LEU A 285 -10.36 7.61 11.25
C LEU A 285 -11.34 7.24 10.12
N ALA A 286 -10.96 6.30 9.25
CA ALA A 286 -11.87 5.82 8.21
C ALA A 286 -12.96 4.91 8.77
N LEU A 287 -12.64 4.09 9.75
CA LEU A 287 -13.53 3.05 10.27
C LEU A 287 -14.41 3.53 11.44
N HIS A 288 -13.93 4.45 12.25
CA HIS A 288 -14.66 4.93 13.42
C HIS A 288 -15.20 6.35 13.17
N ARG A 289 -16.33 6.66 13.79
CA ARG A 289 -16.96 7.99 13.70
C ARG A 289 -16.65 8.79 14.96
N ASN A 290 -16.69 10.13 14.83
CA ASN A 290 -16.56 11.06 15.95
C ASN A 290 -15.30 10.86 16.82
N ILE A 291 -14.22 10.34 16.22
CA ILE A 291 -12.90 10.24 16.83
C ILE A 291 -11.91 11.15 16.10
N ASP A 292 -10.94 11.66 16.82
CA ASP A 292 -9.76 12.32 16.27
C ASP A 292 -8.51 11.42 16.38
N LEU A 293 -7.42 11.86 15.80
CA LEU A 293 -6.16 11.10 15.80
C LEU A 293 -5.63 10.91 17.22
N SER A 294 -5.76 11.92 18.08
CA SER A 294 -5.32 11.85 19.50
C SER A 294 -6.10 10.78 20.27
N TYR A 295 -7.41 10.71 20.06
CA TYR A 295 -8.24 9.67 20.66
C TYR A 295 -7.80 8.27 20.20
N ALA A 296 -7.59 8.10 18.88
CA ALA A 296 -7.16 6.84 18.32
C ALA A 296 -5.81 6.37 18.88
N GLU A 297 -4.84 7.29 19.01
CA GLU A 297 -3.52 6.97 19.57
C GLU A 297 -3.58 6.61 21.06
N ASN A 298 -4.38 7.31 21.84
CA ASN A 298 -4.56 7.03 23.27
C ASN A 298 -5.31 5.72 23.53
N PHE A 299 -6.15 5.28 22.59
CA PHE A 299 -6.87 4.01 22.72
C PHE A 299 -5.94 2.79 22.59
N VAL A 300 -4.86 2.92 21.84
CA VAL A 300 -3.93 1.81 21.54
C VAL A 300 -2.73 1.78 22.51
N SER A 301 -2.44 2.89 23.20
CA SER A 301 -1.36 2.98 24.21
C SER A 301 -1.83 2.44 25.54
#